data_b5e8f32bd6ebdd9627d681183fd4956d
#
_entry.id   b5e8f32bd6ebdd9627d681183fd4956d
#
_cell.length_a   1.000
_cell.length_b   1.000
_cell.length_c   1.000
_cell.angle_alpha   90.00
_cell.angle_beta   90.00
_cell.angle_gamma   90.00
#
_symmetry.space_group_name_H-M   'P 1'
#
loop_
_entity.id
_entity.type
_entity.pdbx_description
1 polymer ?
#
loop_
_entity_poly.entity_id
_entity_poly.type
_entity_poly.pdbx_seq_one_letter_code
_entity_poly.pdbx_strand_id
1 'polypeptide(L)'
;MAIVKSEFALALNQVATERGISPQDVLTSIEAAVLAAFKKEHPDLFEEEVTRVEVSKDSGETRVFKDDEDITPPGFGRIAAQTARQVILQKIREAEKKTIISQYKGQVGSIIRGRIIRVDHYNVHVDIGKTEALLPREDQIRNEHYQVNSQLVFYLKDIMEDKFGHSRIILSRSDDNLLRELFKREVPEIASGTVEIKKVVREPGERAKIAVHSSQGGVDPVGACVGQKGVRVQTVTDELGGQEKIDIIQWNNDAKVFLISALSPAKITSVEFEEATKTAKVTVEESQAPLAIGRNGVNVNLASKLSGYEIDIIQIAQEGASEESETPATDAESSETAEAAAPADDTAASDSSE
;
A
#
# COMPACT_ATOMS: atom_id res chain seq x y z
N MET A 1 -34.00 50.72 7.74
CA MET A 1 -34.62 49.47 8.18
C MET A 1 -33.63 48.36 8.05
N ALA A 2 -33.18 47.75 9.16
CA ALA A 2 -32.32 46.55 9.10
C ALA A 2 -33.16 45.40 8.57
N ILE A 3 -32.82 44.89 7.42
CA ILE A 3 -33.43 43.67 6.85
C ILE A 3 -33.04 42.51 7.78
N VAL A 4 -33.99 42.04 8.55
CA VAL A 4 -33.81 40.81 9.35
C VAL A 4 -33.66 39.69 8.34
N LYS A 5 -32.42 39.25 8.09
CA LYS A 5 -32.15 38.07 7.27
C LYS A 5 -32.84 36.88 7.92
N SER A 6 -33.59 36.10 7.15
CA SER A 6 -34.22 34.88 7.66
C SER A 6 -33.17 33.88 8.13
N GLU A 7 -33.57 32.95 9.01
CA GLU A 7 -32.68 31.84 9.44
C GLU A 7 -32.15 31.06 8.25
N PHE A 8 -32.92 30.92 7.18
CA PHE A 8 -32.51 30.28 5.94
C PHE A 8 -31.37 31.04 5.25
N ALA A 9 -31.49 32.36 5.08
CA ALA A 9 -30.48 33.19 4.44
C ALA A 9 -29.17 33.22 5.27
N LEU A 10 -29.27 33.21 6.60
CA LEU A 10 -28.13 33.11 7.48
C LEU A 10 -27.41 31.74 7.34
N ALA A 11 -28.20 30.66 7.40
CA ALA A 11 -27.67 29.30 7.23
C ALA A 11 -27.01 29.09 5.85
N LEU A 12 -27.65 29.57 4.77
CA LEU A 12 -27.14 29.50 3.41
C LEU A 12 -25.80 30.25 3.28
N ASN A 13 -25.71 31.48 3.79
CA ASN A 13 -24.47 32.27 3.72
C ASN A 13 -23.38 31.72 4.64
N GLN A 14 -23.73 31.21 5.82
CA GLN A 14 -22.78 30.58 6.71
C GLN A 14 -22.15 29.35 6.06
N VAL A 15 -22.98 28.46 5.52
CA VAL A 15 -22.50 27.26 4.78
C VAL A 15 -21.63 27.65 3.59
N ALA A 16 -22.06 28.65 2.83
CA ALA A 16 -21.30 29.14 1.68
C ALA A 16 -19.92 29.67 2.09
N THR A 17 -19.84 30.48 3.16
CA THR A 17 -18.61 31.09 3.61
C THR A 17 -17.67 30.09 4.28
N GLU A 18 -18.19 29.23 5.19
CA GLU A 18 -17.37 28.27 5.93
C GLU A 18 -16.84 27.14 5.05
N ARG A 19 -17.55 26.78 3.98
CA ARG A 19 -17.25 25.62 3.13
C ARG A 19 -16.77 26.00 1.74
N GLY A 20 -16.70 27.29 1.41
CA GLY A 20 -16.25 27.77 0.09
C GLY A 20 -17.16 27.34 -1.06
N ILE A 21 -18.47 27.20 -0.82
CA ILE A 21 -19.47 26.86 -1.82
C ILE A 21 -20.19 28.14 -2.24
N SER A 22 -20.45 28.31 -3.55
CA SER A 22 -21.24 29.42 -4.01
C SER A 22 -22.70 29.32 -3.48
N PRO A 23 -23.26 30.36 -2.83
CA PRO A 23 -24.67 30.36 -2.43
C PRO A 23 -25.61 30.08 -3.61
N GLN A 24 -25.25 30.53 -4.81
CA GLN A 24 -26.03 30.31 -6.01
C GLN A 24 -26.07 28.82 -6.41
N ASP A 25 -24.93 28.10 -6.32
CA ASP A 25 -24.87 26.67 -6.65
C ASP A 25 -25.70 25.82 -5.69
N VAL A 26 -25.77 26.25 -4.41
CA VAL A 26 -26.65 25.61 -3.43
C VAL A 26 -28.09 25.82 -3.78
N LEU A 27 -28.51 27.06 -4.14
CA LEU A 27 -29.87 27.37 -4.53
C LEU A 27 -30.30 26.60 -5.77
N THR A 28 -29.49 26.60 -6.82
CA THR A 28 -29.80 25.85 -8.06
C THR A 28 -29.90 24.33 -7.76
N SER A 29 -29.11 23.81 -6.84
CA SER A 29 -29.20 22.40 -6.41
C SER A 29 -30.52 22.14 -5.64
N ILE A 30 -30.98 23.09 -4.82
CA ILE A 30 -32.28 23.01 -4.11
C ILE A 30 -33.41 23.04 -5.11
N GLU A 31 -33.39 23.99 -6.05
CA GLU A 31 -34.40 24.15 -7.09
C GLU A 31 -34.56 22.87 -7.90
N ALA A 32 -33.45 22.28 -8.36
CA ALA A 32 -33.46 21.03 -9.10
C ALA A 32 -34.02 19.85 -8.28
N ALA A 33 -33.66 19.76 -6.99
CA ALA A 33 -34.13 18.68 -6.13
C ALA A 33 -35.62 18.83 -5.78
N VAL A 34 -36.09 20.06 -5.56
CA VAL A 34 -37.50 20.33 -5.32
C VAL A 34 -38.35 20.10 -6.58
N LEU A 35 -37.80 20.42 -7.75
CA LEU A 35 -38.44 20.11 -9.04
C LEU A 35 -38.61 18.60 -9.22
N ALA A 36 -37.59 17.83 -8.89
CA ALA A 36 -37.62 16.35 -8.91
C ALA A 36 -38.64 15.78 -7.90
N ALA A 37 -38.77 16.38 -6.72
CA ALA A 37 -39.77 16.01 -5.74
C ALA A 37 -41.17 16.33 -6.23
N PHE A 38 -41.36 17.50 -6.84
CA PHE A 38 -42.64 17.91 -7.44
C PHE A 38 -43.09 16.96 -8.56
N LYS A 39 -42.18 16.62 -9.48
CA LYS A 39 -42.42 15.63 -10.55
C LYS A 39 -42.90 14.29 -10.00
N LYS A 40 -42.33 13.86 -8.85
CA LYS A 40 -42.68 12.59 -8.22
C LYS A 40 -44.06 12.60 -7.55
N GLU A 41 -44.41 13.71 -6.90
CA GLU A 41 -45.67 13.83 -6.14
C GLU A 41 -46.87 14.31 -6.97
N HIS A 42 -46.59 15.11 -7.98
CA HIS A 42 -47.60 15.73 -8.85
C HIS A 42 -47.31 15.49 -10.33
N PRO A 43 -47.24 14.23 -10.80
CA PRO A 43 -46.93 13.93 -12.18
C PRO A 43 -47.95 14.54 -13.17
N ASP A 44 -49.18 14.74 -12.72
CA ASP A 44 -50.27 15.28 -13.54
C ASP A 44 -50.12 16.77 -13.84
N LEU A 45 -49.40 17.51 -12.98
CA LEU A 45 -49.13 18.94 -13.10
C LEU A 45 -47.77 19.25 -13.73
N PHE A 46 -46.89 18.25 -13.83
CA PHE A 46 -45.52 18.42 -14.28
C PHE A 46 -45.39 18.33 -15.80
N GLU A 47 -44.80 19.33 -16.41
CA GLU A 47 -44.35 19.35 -17.79
C GLU A 47 -42.88 19.78 -17.85
N GLU A 48 -42.05 19.00 -18.53
CA GLU A 48 -40.57 19.10 -18.44
C GLU A 48 -40.02 20.42 -19.00
N GLU A 49 -40.69 20.99 -20.02
CA GLU A 49 -40.19 22.18 -20.70
C GLU A 49 -40.66 23.50 -20.06
N VAL A 50 -41.75 23.49 -19.30
CA VAL A 50 -42.41 24.70 -18.82
C VAL A 50 -42.52 24.80 -17.29
N THR A 51 -42.19 23.73 -16.55
CA THR A 51 -42.26 23.72 -15.09
C THR A 51 -40.93 24.16 -14.49
N ARG A 52 -40.93 25.22 -13.69
CA ARG A 52 -39.74 25.69 -12.97
C ARG A 52 -40.03 25.88 -11.48
N VAL A 53 -38.96 25.78 -10.68
CA VAL A 53 -39.01 26.04 -9.25
C VAL A 53 -38.15 27.26 -8.94
N GLU A 54 -38.65 28.17 -8.14
CA GLU A 54 -37.91 29.30 -7.63
C GLU A 54 -37.84 29.24 -6.11
N VAL A 55 -36.64 29.42 -5.58
CA VAL A 55 -36.37 29.46 -4.13
C VAL A 55 -35.94 30.87 -3.75
N SER A 56 -36.67 31.51 -2.87
CA SER A 56 -36.32 32.83 -2.35
C SER A 56 -35.03 32.77 -1.51
N LYS A 57 -34.01 33.57 -1.87
CA LYS A 57 -32.76 33.67 -1.14
C LYS A 57 -32.91 34.18 0.28
N ASP A 58 -33.92 34.99 0.51
CA ASP A 58 -34.12 35.69 1.79
C ASP A 58 -35.04 34.90 2.74
N SER A 59 -36.10 34.27 2.23
CA SER A 59 -37.06 33.54 3.07
C SER A 59 -36.94 32.02 3.00
N GLY A 60 -36.30 31.45 1.95
CA GLY A 60 -36.33 30.03 1.67
C GLY A 60 -37.69 29.52 1.17
N GLU A 61 -38.62 30.42 0.93
CA GLU A 61 -39.94 30.09 0.37
C GLU A 61 -39.76 29.56 -1.04
N THR A 62 -40.42 28.45 -1.32
CA THR A 62 -40.32 27.76 -2.60
C THR A 62 -41.63 27.82 -3.33
N ARG A 63 -41.60 28.24 -4.60
CA ARG A 63 -42.73 28.29 -5.49
C ARG A 63 -42.50 27.53 -6.76
N VAL A 64 -43.52 26.90 -7.27
CA VAL A 64 -43.53 26.16 -8.53
C VAL A 64 -44.35 26.91 -9.56
N PHE A 65 -43.73 27.18 -10.69
CA PHE A 65 -44.37 27.91 -11.80
C PHE A 65 -44.47 27.00 -13.03
N LYS A 66 -45.57 27.13 -13.75
CA LYS A 66 -45.79 26.57 -15.08
C LYS A 66 -46.23 27.70 -16.01
N ASP A 67 -45.51 27.97 -17.09
CA ASP A 67 -45.77 29.09 -18.00
C ASP A 67 -45.99 30.43 -17.28
N ASP A 68 -45.20 30.73 -16.24
CA ASP A 68 -45.29 31.92 -15.37
C ASP A 68 -46.51 31.95 -14.42
N GLU A 69 -47.35 30.93 -14.41
CA GLU A 69 -48.45 30.77 -13.45
C GLU A 69 -47.95 29.98 -12.21
N ASP A 70 -48.27 30.51 -11.01
CA ASP A 70 -47.97 29.85 -9.74
C ASP A 70 -48.92 28.67 -9.53
N ILE A 71 -48.38 27.45 -9.67
CA ILE A 71 -49.11 26.19 -9.50
C ILE A 71 -48.73 25.48 -8.19
N THR A 72 -48.16 26.19 -7.24
CA THR A 72 -47.69 25.61 -5.97
C THR A 72 -48.82 24.94 -5.20
N PRO A 73 -48.80 23.60 -4.99
CA PRO A 73 -49.88 22.93 -4.28
C PRO A 73 -49.94 23.32 -2.80
N PRO A 74 -51.13 23.33 -2.20
CA PRO A 74 -51.27 23.57 -0.76
C PRO A 74 -50.49 22.52 0.05
N GLY A 75 -49.59 22.97 0.94
CA GLY A 75 -48.77 22.08 1.79
C GLY A 75 -47.44 21.62 1.18
N PHE A 76 -47.19 21.89 -0.11
CA PHE A 76 -45.93 21.55 -0.77
C PHE A 76 -44.71 22.24 -0.14
N GLY A 77 -44.87 23.40 0.46
CA GLY A 77 -43.80 24.12 1.17
C GLY A 77 -43.08 23.28 2.25
N ARG A 78 -43.80 22.34 2.90
CA ARG A 78 -43.17 21.43 3.90
C ARG A 78 -42.22 20.44 3.24
N ILE A 79 -42.62 19.89 2.10
CA ILE A 79 -41.80 18.94 1.34
C ILE A 79 -40.59 19.66 0.76
N ALA A 80 -40.79 20.83 0.17
CA ALA A 80 -39.72 21.67 -0.33
C ALA A 80 -38.71 22.04 0.75
N ALA A 81 -39.16 22.41 1.96
CA ALA A 81 -38.28 22.70 3.08
C ALA A 81 -37.43 21.46 3.54
N GLN A 82 -38.05 20.29 3.59
CA GLN A 82 -37.33 19.05 3.90
C GLN A 82 -36.27 18.70 2.83
N THR A 83 -36.67 18.82 1.56
CA THR A 83 -35.77 18.61 0.40
C THR A 83 -34.62 19.61 0.43
N ALA A 84 -34.88 20.89 0.63
CA ALA A 84 -33.86 21.93 0.75
C ALA A 84 -32.85 21.62 1.87
N ARG A 85 -33.33 21.22 3.05
CA ARG A 85 -32.47 20.83 4.17
C ARG A 85 -31.58 19.64 3.81
N GLN A 86 -32.12 18.64 3.14
CA GLN A 86 -31.35 17.46 2.73
C GLN A 86 -30.27 17.82 1.71
N VAL A 87 -30.59 18.67 0.71
CA VAL A 87 -29.63 19.16 -0.28
C VAL A 87 -28.52 19.98 0.36
N ILE A 88 -28.85 20.89 1.28
CA ILE A 88 -27.86 21.68 2.01
C ILE A 88 -26.90 20.75 2.76
N LEU A 89 -27.41 19.77 3.51
CA LEU A 89 -26.57 18.80 4.23
C LEU A 89 -25.70 17.97 3.29
N GLN A 90 -26.22 17.61 2.12
CA GLN A 90 -25.46 16.91 1.10
C GLN A 90 -24.33 17.79 0.56
N LYS A 91 -24.59 19.04 0.22
CA LYS A 91 -23.59 20.00 -0.28
C LYS A 91 -22.49 20.28 0.75
N ILE A 92 -22.85 20.37 2.04
CA ILE A 92 -21.87 20.48 3.12
C ILE A 92 -20.94 19.27 3.13
N ARG A 93 -21.49 18.04 3.09
CA ARG A 93 -20.69 16.81 3.08
C ARG A 93 -19.80 16.70 1.85
N GLU A 94 -20.29 17.11 0.67
CA GLU A 94 -19.48 17.12 -0.57
C GLU A 94 -18.30 18.11 -0.45
N ALA A 95 -18.53 19.32 0.09
CA ALA A 95 -17.49 20.31 0.28
C ALA A 95 -16.46 19.87 1.34
N GLU A 96 -16.91 19.30 2.47
CA GLU A 96 -16.03 18.70 3.48
C GLU A 96 -15.14 17.63 2.88
N LYS A 97 -15.75 16.71 2.11
CA LYS A 97 -15.00 15.64 1.42
C LYS A 97 -13.98 16.22 0.46
N LYS A 98 -14.34 17.23 -0.34
CA LYS A 98 -13.40 17.90 -1.26
C LYS A 98 -12.22 18.53 -0.52
N THR A 99 -12.48 19.18 0.62
CA THR A 99 -11.44 19.77 1.46
C THR A 99 -10.50 18.70 2.02
N ILE A 100 -11.05 17.60 2.53
CA ILE A 100 -10.28 16.46 3.05
C ILE A 100 -9.41 15.88 1.93
N ILE A 101 -9.98 15.61 0.78
CA ILE A 101 -9.25 15.09 -0.39
C ILE A 101 -8.12 16.05 -0.80
N SER A 102 -8.36 17.36 -0.80
CA SER A 102 -7.33 18.35 -1.10
C SER A 102 -6.14 18.29 -0.13
N GLN A 103 -6.38 18.01 1.17
CA GLN A 103 -5.30 17.83 2.15
C GLN A 103 -4.46 16.59 1.84
N TYR A 104 -5.09 15.50 1.39
CA TYR A 104 -4.34 14.28 1.04
C TYR A 104 -3.61 14.37 -0.30
N LYS A 105 -4.02 15.28 -1.22
CA LYS A 105 -3.29 15.52 -2.48
C LYS A 105 -1.82 15.87 -2.23
N GLY A 106 -1.53 16.64 -1.19
CA GLY A 106 -0.15 16.98 -0.79
C GLY A 106 0.62 15.83 -0.14
N GLN A 107 -0.04 14.73 0.19
CA GLN A 107 0.56 13.56 0.83
C GLN A 107 0.69 12.35 -0.12
N VAL A 108 0.24 12.47 -1.37
CA VAL A 108 0.46 11.43 -2.38
C VAL A 108 1.96 11.19 -2.51
N GLY A 109 2.36 9.94 -2.52
CA GLY A 109 3.76 9.55 -2.50
C GLY A 109 4.35 9.33 -1.11
N SER A 110 3.58 9.48 -0.03
CA SER A 110 4.02 9.22 1.34
C SER A 110 3.34 7.97 1.93
N ILE A 111 3.81 7.55 3.10
CA ILE A 111 3.20 6.46 3.86
C ILE A 111 2.22 7.00 4.90
N ILE A 112 1.13 6.29 5.06
CA ILE A 112 0.10 6.61 6.04
C ILE A 112 -0.30 5.36 6.83
N ARG A 113 -0.55 5.54 8.12
CA ARG A 113 -1.10 4.47 8.97
C ARG A 113 -2.62 4.50 8.89
N GLY A 114 -3.22 3.35 8.67
CA GLY A 114 -4.67 3.20 8.59
C GLY A 114 -5.18 1.96 9.28
N ARG A 115 -6.45 1.99 9.66
CA ARG A 115 -7.15 0.87 10.28
C ARG A 115 -8.12 0.25 9.28
N ILE A 116 -8.06 -1.06 9.13
CA ILE A 116 -8.98 -1.80 8.26
C ILE A 116 -10.37 -1.79 8.87
N ILE A 117 -11.37 -1.31 8.12
CA ILE A 117 -12.77 -1.23 8.56
C ILE A 117 -13.66 -2.26 7.90
N ARG A 118 -13.33 -2.65 6.68
CA ARG A 118 -14.09 -3.64 5.91
C ARG A 118 -13.22 -4.30 4.85
N VAL A 119 -13.47 -5.56 4.58
CA VAL A 119 -12.83 -6.35 3.52
C VAL A 119 -13.90 -6.89 2.60
N ASP A 120 -13.88 -6.50 1.35
CA ASP A 120 -14.74 -7.01 0.29
C ASP A 120 -13.95 -8.00 -0.59
N HIS A 121 -14.60 -8.65 -1.56
CA HIS A 121 -13.95 -9.61 -2.47
C HIS A 121 -12.81 -8.99 -3.30
N TYR A 122 -12.87 -7.70 -3.59
CA TYR A 122 -11.92 -7.00 -4.46
C TYR A 122 -11.13 -5.93 -3.73
N ASN A 123 -11.64 -5.39 -2.63
CA ASN A 123 -11.09 -4.20 -2.02
C ASN A 123 -11.03 -4.34 -0.50
N VAL A 124 -10.02 -3.72 0.08
CA VAL A 124 -9.96 -3.48 1.52
C VAL A 124 -10.20 -1.99 1.77
N HIS A 125 -11.13 -1.71 2.65
CA HIS A 125 -11.49 -0.36 3.06
C HIS A 125 -10.74 0.01 4.33
N VAL A 126 -10.08 1.15 4.30
CA VAL A 126 -9.15 1.58 5.34
C VAL A 126 -9.55 2.97 5.85
N ASP A 127 -9.74 3.08 7.14
CA ASP A 127 -9.89 4.37 7.83
C ASP A 127 -8.51 4.99 8.03
N ILE A 128 -8.27 6.14 7.42
CA ILE A 128 -7.04 6.91 7.52
C ILE A 128 -7.19 8.15 8.41
N GLY A 129 -8.21 8.16 9.26
CA GLY A 129 -8.52 9.16 10.27
C GLY A 129 -9.60 10.16 9.84
N LYS A 130 -9.43 10.88 8.74
CA LYS A 130 -10.42 11.88 8.28
C LYS A 130 -11.37 11.34 7.22
N THR A 131 -10.99 10.27 6.54
CA THR A 131 -11.77 9.68 5.45
C THR A 131 -11.41 8.22 5.27
N GLU A 132 -12.26 7.53 4.52
CA GLU A 132 -12.02 6.17 4.07
C GLU A 132 -11.18 6.19 2.79
N ALA A 133 -10.20 5.29 2.74
CA ALA A 133 -9.38 5.02 1.56
C ALA A 133 -9.57 3.58 1.09
N LEU A 134 -9.20 3.32 -0.14
CA LEU A 134 -9.37 2.04 -0.81
C LEU A 134 -8.03 1.38 -1.09
N LEU A 135 -7.88 0.11 -0.72
CA LEU A 135 -6.78 -0.74 -1.14
C LEU A 135 -7.33 -1.77 -2.14
N PRO A 136 -7.19 -1.53 -3.45
CA PRO A 136 -7.69 -2.43 -4.48
C PRO A 136 -6.87 -3.73 -4.51
N ARG A 137 -7.46 -4.81 -5.05
CA ARG A 137 -6.85 -6.14 -5.07
C ARG A 137 -5.48 -6.19 -5.75
N GLU A 138 -5.27 -5.39 -6.77
CA GLU A 138 -3.99 -5.26 -7.50
C GLU A 138 -2.87 -4.65 -6.65
N ASP A 139 -3.24 -3.85 -5.65
CA ASP A 139 -2.34 -3.19 -4.72
C ASP A 139 -2.19 -3.92 -3.38
N GLN A 140 -2.82 -5.09 -3.22
CA GLN A 140 -2.70 -5.95 -2.06
C GLN A 140 -1.51 -6.91 -2.20
N ILE A 141 -0.94 -7.31 -1.07
CA ILE A 141 0.03 -8.42 -1.01
C ILE A 141 -0.75 -9.73 -0.94
N ARG A 142 -0.48 -10.66 -1.86
CA ARG A 142 -1.27 -11.91 -2.01
C ARG A 142 -1.33 -12.78 -0.76
N ASN A 143 -0.24 -12.82 0.01
CA ASN A 143 -0.10 -13.67 1.19
C ASN A 143 -0.37 -12.92 2.50
N GLU A 144 -0.75 -11.65 2.45
CA GLU A 144 -1.06 -10.85 3.62
C GLU A 144 -2.52 -10.99 4.03
N HIS A 145 -2.76 -11.16 5.32
CA HIS A 145 -4.10 -11.30 5.88
C HIS A 145 -4.62 -9.97 6.37
N TYR A 146 -5.64 -9.44 5.68
CA TYR A 146 -6.28 -8.18 6.04
C TYR A 146 -7.43 -8.44 7.01
N GLN A 147 -7.19 -8.21 8.30
CA GLN A 147 -8.20 -8.39 9.35
C GLN A 147 -8.85 -7.06 9.71
N VAL A 148 -10.18 -7.07 9.90
CA VAL A 148 -10.91 -5.90 10.39
C VAL A 148 -10.37 -5.48 11.76
N ASN A 149 -10.23 -4.17 11.96
CA ASN A 149 -9.62 -3.50 13.12
C ASN A 149 -8.09 -3.60 13.22
N SER A 150 -7.39 -4.31 12.35
CA SER A 150 -5.92 -4.24 12.31
C SER A 150 -5.44 -2.89 11.78
N GLN A 151 -4.29 -2.44 12.30
CA GLN A 151 -3.62 -1.22 11.85
C GLN A 151 -2.39 -1.60 11.04
N LEU A 152 -2.30 -1.07 9.83
CA LEU A 152 -1.18 -1.28 8.91
C LEU A 152 -0.69 0.05 8.36
N VAL A 153 0.54 0.03 7.81
CA VAL A 153 1.10 1.16 7.07
C VAL A 153 0.84 0.95 5.58
N PHE A 154 0.36 1.97 4.91
CA PHE A 154 0.04 1.97 3.49
C PHE A 154 0.81 3.07 2.77
N TYR A 155 1.13 2.85 1.51
CA TYR A 155 1.59 3.89 0.60
C TYR A 155 0.37 4.58 -0.02
N LEU A 156 0.31 5.90 0.06
CA LEU A 156 -0.72 6.69 -0.59
C LEU A 156 -0.35 6.85 -2.05
N LYS A 157 -0.91 5.97 -2.89
CA LYS A 157 -0.51 5.83 -4.29
C LYS A 157 -1.07 6.96 -5.15
N ASP A 158 -2.36 7.21 -5.06
CA ASP A 158 -3.04 8.18 -5.92
C ASP A 158 -4.40 8.59 -5.34
N ILE A 159 -5.00 9.61 -5.95
CA ILE A 159 -6.38 10.03 -5.72
C ILE A 159 -7.12 10.00 -7.05
N MET A 160 -7.98 9.01 -7.22
CA MET A 160 -8.74 8.78 -8.44
C MET A 160 -10.16 9.34 -8.32
N GLU A 161 -10.70 9.84 -9.41
CA GLU A 161 -12.11 10.19 -9.52
C GLU A 161 -12.89 9.04 -10.17
N ASP A 162 -14.02 8.66 -9.56
CA ASP A 162 -14.91 7.67 -10.14
C ASP A 162 -15.77 8.32 -11.26
N LYS A 163 -16.52 7.48 -11.99
CA LYS A 163 -17.37 7.92 -13.09
C LYS A 163 -18.48 8.92 -12.68
N PHE A 164 -18.70 9.07 -11.38
CA PHE A 164 -19.69 9.96 -10.80
C PHE A 164 -19.08 11.23 -10.20
N GLY A 165 -17.78 11.48 -10.43
CA GLY A 165 -17.07 12.65 -9.90
C GLY A 165 -16.70 12.56 -8.41
N HIS A 166 -16.81 11.37 -7.80
CA HIS A 166 -16.37 11.19 -6.41
C HIS A 166 -14.89 10.81 -6.37
N SER A 167 -14.11 11.63 -5.69
CA SER A 167 -12.71 11.33 -5.45
C SER A 167 -12.54 10.23 -4.40
N ARG A 168 -11.64 9.28 -4.67
CA ARG A 168 -11.26 8.16 -3.79
C ARG A 168 -9.75 8.13 -3.62
N ILE A 169 -9.29 7.95 -2.39
CA ILE A 169 -7.88 7.77 -2.07
C ILE A 169 -7.53 6.32 -2.30
N ILE A 170 -6.51 6.08 -3.11
CA ILE A 170 -6.01 4.74 -3.43
C ILE A 170 -4.73 4.49 -2.63
N LEU A 171 -4.74 3.40 -1.89
CA LEU A 171 -3.62 2.92 -1.11
C LEU A 171 -2.97 1.73 -1.81
N SER A 172 -1.69 1.53 -1.54
CA SER A 172 -0.95 0.36 -2.00
C SER A 172 -0.10 -0.26 -0.89
N ARG A 173 -0.05 -1.59 -0.89
CA ARG A 173 0.88 -2.40 -0.10
C ARG A 173 1.91 -3.10 -0.99
N SER A 174 1.60 -3.23 -2.29
CA SER A 174 2.47 -3.88 -3.27
C SER A 174 3.45 -2.93 -3.96
N ASP A 175 3.27 -1.63 -3.87
CA ASP A 175 4.12 -0.63 -4.52
C ASP A 175 5.55 -0.63 -3.94
N ASP A 176 6.56 -0.55 -4.81
CA ASP A 176 7.97 -0.50 -4.43
C ASP A 176 8.30 0.74 -3.58
N ASN A 177 7.57 1.84 -3.79
CA ASN A 177 7.76 3.07 -3.03
C ASN A 177 7.33 2.93 -1.56
N LEU A 178 6.43 1.99 -1.22
CA LEU A 178 6.16 1.66 0.17
C LEU A 178 7.45 1.31 0.90
N LEU A 179 8.25 0.43 0.31
CA LEU A 179 9.51 -0.02 0.89
C LEU A 179 10.53 1.14 0.98
N ARG A 180 10.61 1.98 -0.04
CA ARG A 180 11.46 3.19 -0.04
C ARG A 180 11.12 4.14 1.11
N GLU A 181 9.84 4.44 1.30
CA GLU A 181 9.39 5.35 2.35
C GLU A 181 9.51 4.73 3.76
N LEU A 182 9.34 3.41 3.89
CA LEU A 182 9.60 2.70 5.15
C LEU A 182 11.08 2.82 5.54
N PHE A 183 12.01 2.58 4.62
CA PHE A 183 13.44 2.77 4.88
C PHE A 183 13.78 4.23 5.19
N LYS A 184 13.20 5.17 4.50
CA LYS A 184 13.39 6.61 4.79
C LYS A 184 12.93 6.99 6.19
N ARG A 185 11.87 6.35 6.70
CA ARG A 185 11.38 6.53 8.07
C ARG A 185 12.32 5.92 9.11
N GLU A 186 12.85 4.72 8.84
CA GLU A 186 13.64 3.95 9.81
C GLU A 186 15.15 4.28 9.79
N VAL A 187 15.66 4.82 8.68
CA VAL A 187 17.08 5.07 8.45
C VAL A 187 17.37 6.57 8.35
N PRO A 188 17.87 7.21 9.41
CA PRO A 188 18.16 8.64 9.40
C PRO A 188 19.13 9.07 8.30
N GLU A 189 20.08 8.20 7.93
CA GLU A 189 21.05 8.46 6.86
C GLU A 189 20.38 8.55 5.48
N ILE A 190 19.24 7.87 5.27
CA ILE A 190 18.41 8.02 4.07
C ILE A 190 17.58 9.30 4.16
N ALA A 191 17.00 9.58 5.32
CA ALA A 191 16.21 10.78 5.53
C ALA A 191 17.03 12.07 5.34
N SER A 192 18.33 12.06 5.73
CA SER A 192 19.27 13.17 5.54
C SER A 192 19.86 13.27 4.14
N GLY A 193 19.67 12.23 3.29
CA GLY A 193 20.27 12.16 1.95
C GLY A 193 21.73 11.74 1.93
N THR A 194 22.32 11.33 3.06
CA THR A 194 23.69 10.79 3.12
C THR A 194 23.77 9.43 2.42
N VAL A 195 22.74 8.60 2.60
CA VAL A 195 22.54 7.34 1.89
C VAL A 195 21.36 7.49 0.94
N GLU A 196 21.54 7.08 -0.30
CA GLU A 196 20.53 7.16 -1.34
C GLU A 196 20.10 5.76 -1.78
N ILE A 197 18.80 5.53 -1.88
CA ILE A 197 18.24 4.33 -2.50
C ILE A 197 18.19 4.55 -4.01
N LYS A 198 19.12 3.94 -4.74
CA LYS A 198 19.22 4.05 -6.20
C LYS A 198 18.09 3.31 -6.90
N LYS A 199 17.81 2.09 -6.47
CA LYS A 199 16.77 1.26 -7.09
C LYS A 199 16.15 0.32 -6.07
N VAL A 200 14.86 0.09 -6.19
CA VAL A 200 14.11 -0.93 -5.46
C VAL A 200 13.47 -1.85 -6.50
N VAL A 201 13.53 -3.13 -6.28
CA VAL A 201 12.77 -4.14 -7.02
C VAL A 201 12.17 -5.11 -6.03
N ARG A 202 10.92 -5.49 -6.25
CA ARG A 202 10.15 -6.21 -5.24
C ARG A 202 9.23 -7.24 -5.88
N GLU A 203 9.11 -8.38 -5.24
CA GLU A 203 8.03 -9.32 -5.42
C GLU A 203 7.24 -9.31 -4.10
N PRO A 204 6.11 -8.59 -4.05
CA PRO A 204 5.43 -8.27 -2.81
C PRO A 204 5.03 -9.52 -2.00
N GLY A 205 5.42 -9.56 -0.72
CA GLY A 205 5.18 -10.68 0.19
C GLY A 205 6.15 -11.85 0.06
N GLU A 206 7.12 -11.80 -0.86
CA GLU A 206 8.13 -12.85 -1.02
C GLU A 206 9.54 -12.32 -0.78
N ARG A 207 10.00 -11.39 -1.62
CA ARG A 207 11.36 -10.87 -1.56
C ARG A 207 11.49 -9.50 -2.20
N ALA A 208 12.37 -8.67 -1.65
CA ALA A 208 12.76 -7.38 -2.22
C ALA A 208 14.28 -7.24 -2.27
N LYS A 209 14.78 -6.48 -3.24
CA LYS A 209 16.19 -6.08 -3.32
C LYS A 209 16.27 -4.56 -3.43
N ILE A 210 17.14 -3.96 -2.62
CA ILE A 210 17.33 -2.51 -2.54
C ILE A 210 18.80 -2.21 -2.82
N ALA A 211 19.05 -1.42 -3.85
CA ALA A 211 20.38 -0.91 -4.16
C ALA A 211 20.59 0.44 -3.46
N VAL A 212 21.58 0.51 -2.58
CA VAL A 212 21.90 1.69 -1.78
C VAL A 212 23.30 2.22 -2.08
N HIS A 213 23.46 3.53 -2.03
CA HIS A 213 24.72 4.21 -2.29
C HIS A 213 24.94 5.32 -1.25
N SER A 214 26.17 5.50 -0.82
CA SER A 214 26.53 6.66 0.02
C SER A 214 27.25 7.70 -0.82
N SER A 215 26.81 8.94 -0.69
CA SER A 215 27.49 10.11 -1.29
C SER A 215 28.67 10.60 -0.46
N GLN A 216 28.79 10.13 0.80
CA GLN A 216 29.85 10.52 1.71
C GLN A 216 30.85 9.38 1.92
N GLY A 217 32.14 9.68 1.77
CA GLY A 217 33.21 8.73 2.09
C GLY A 217 33.19 8.39 3.59
N GLY A 218 33.37 7.08 3.88
CA GLY A 218 33.38 6.57 5.26
C GLY A 218 32.02 6.17 5.84
N VAL A 219 30.92 6.37 5.12
CA VAL A 219 29.59 5.86 5.51
C VAL A 219 29.28 4.58 4.75
N ASP A 220 29.12 3.47 5.47
CA ASP A 220 28.64 2.22 4.90
C ASP A 220 27.13 2.27 4.66
N PRO A 221 26.67 2.31 3.39
CA PRO A 221 25.26 2.43 3.09
C PRO A 221 24.47 1.17 3.44
N VAL A 222 25.09 0.00 3.37
CA VAL A 222 24.44 -1.28 3.70
C VAL A 222 24.30 -1.40 5.21
N GLY A 223 25.36 -1.16 5.96
CA GLY A 223 25.36 -1.18 7.41
C GLY A 223 24.35 -0.17 8.02
N ALA A 224 24.24 1.04 7.43
CA ALA A 224 23.26 2.04 7.83
C ALA A 224 21.81 1.53 7.70
N CYS A 225 21.49 0.86 6.59
CA CYS A 225 20.16 0.31 6.33
C CYS A 225 19.85 -0.94 7.15
N VAL A 226 20.83 -1.83 7.35
CA VAL A 226 20.68 -3.04 8.16
C VAL A 226 20.50 -2.68 9.63
N GLY A 227 21.29 -1.72 10.12
CA GLY A 227 21.32 -1.32 11.52
C GLY A 227 22.03 -2.33 12.43
N GLN A 228 22.17 -1.98 13.71
CA GLN A 228 22.82 -2.87 14.68
C GLN A 228 22.03 -4.18 14.80
N LYS A 229 22.71 -5.31 14.60
CA LYS A 229 22.13 -6.67 14.65
C LYS A 229 20.88 -6.83 13.73
N GLY A 230 20.74 -6.03 12.69
CA GLY A 230 19.64 -6.13 11.75
C GLY A 230 18.32 -5.48 12.20
N VAL A 231 18.30 -4.71 13.30
CA VAL A 231 17.05 -4.18 13.88
C VAL A 231 16.27 -3.30 12.90
N ARG A 232 16.97 -2.43 12.13
CA ARG A 232 16.26 -1.52 11.20
C ARG A 232 15.58 -2.27 10.07
N VAL A 233 16.29 -3.19 9.41
CA VAL A 233 15.70 -4.00 8.33
C VAL A 233 14.60 -4.92 8.87
N GLN A 234 14.74 -5.44 10.10
CA GLN A 234 13.72 -6.25 10.73
C GLN A 234 12.44 -5.44 11.00
N THR A 235 12.56 -4.21 11.51
CA THR A 235 11.40 -3.31 11.71
C THR A 235 10.64 -3.08 10.39
N VAL A 236 11.37 -2.86 9.28
CA VAL A 236 10.74 -2.71 7.97
C VAL A 236 10.06 -4.01 7.52
N THR A 237 10.72 -5.16 7.71
CA THR A 237 10.17 -6.48 7.40
C THR A 237 8.89 -6.75 8.19
N ASP A 238 8.87 -6.42 9.47
CA ASP A 238 7.70 -6.61 10.34
C ASP A 238 6.50 -5.75 9.89
N GLU A 239 6.75 -4.50 9.46
CA GLU A 239 5.71 -3.63 8.88
C GLU A 239 5.13 -4.19 7.55
N LEU A 240 5.87 -5.06 6.86
CA LEU A 240 5.43 -5.78 5.66
C LEU A 240 4.80 -7.16 5.96
N GLY A 241 4.49 -7.43 7.22
CA GLY A 241 3.88 -8.69 7.65
C GLY A 241 4.87 -9.80 8.00
N GLY A 242 6.16 -9.50 8.09
CA GLY A 242 7.21 -10.41 8.58
C GLY A 242 7.64 -11.52 7.62
N GLN A 243 7.04 -11.64 6.43
CA GLN A 243 7.31 -12.73 5.49
C GLN A 243 8.24 -12.33 4.34
N GLU A 244 8.25 -11.06 3.98
CA GLU A 244 9.02 -10.54 2.85
C GLU A 244 10.50 -10.36 3.23
N LYS A 245 11.40 -11.11 2.55
CA LYS A 245 12.85 -11.00 2.76
C LYS A 245 13.41 -9.79 2.02
N ILE A 246 14.19 -8.97 2.71
CA ILE A 246 14.76 -7.75 2.13
C ILE A 246 16.28 -7.91 2.03
N ASP A 247 16.80 -7.91 0.80
CA ASP A 247 18.22 -7.89 0.50
C ASP A 247 18.70 -6.46 0.26
N ILE A 248 19.65 -5.99 1.05
CA ILE A 248 20.25 -4.66 0.91
C ILE A 248 21.60 -4.83 0.20
N ILE A 249 21.74 -4.15 -0.95
CA ILE A 249 22.83 -4.33 -1.89
C ILE A 249 23.53 -3.00 -2.07
N GLN A 250 24.85 -3.00 -1.97
CA GLN A 250 25.63 -1.80 -2.28
C GLN A 250 25.61 -1.55 -3.79
N TRP A 251 25.17 -0.37 -4.18
CA TRP A 251 25.26 0.08 -5.56
C TRP A 251 26.72 0.24 -5.98
N ASN A 252 27.06 -0.22 -7.17
CA ASN A 252 28.37 -0.02 -7.78
C ASN A 252 28.21 0.40 -9.23
N ASN A 253 29.09 1.28 -9.70
CA ASN A 253 29.11 1.70 -11.11
C ASN A 253 29.66 0.58 -12.02
N ASP A 254 30.51 -0.32 -11.49
CA ASP A 254 30.93 -1.52 -12.20
C ASP A 254 29.77 -2.52 -12.24
N ALA A 255 29.24 -2.77 -13.45
CA ALA A 255 28.12 -3.68 -13.66
C ALA A 255 28.41 -5.09 -13.17
N LYS A 256 29.66 -5.56 -13.26
CA LYS A 256 30.09 -6.90 -12.82
C LYS A 256 29.99 -7.02 -11.31
N VAL A 257 30.56 -6.07 -10.60
CA VAL A 257 30.54 -6.05 -9.12
C VAL A 257 29.09 -5.92 -8.61
N PHE A 258 28.31 -5.04 -9.27
CA PHE A 258 26.92 -4.83 -8.89
C PHE A 258 26.06 -6.07 -9.13
N LEU A 259 26.20 -6.75 -10.28
CA LEU A 259 25.45 -7.96 -10.59
C LEU A 259 25.77 -9.11 -9.66
N ILE A 260 27.08 -9.31 -9.34
CA ILE A 260 27.50 -10.31 -8.34
C ILE A 260 26.84 -10.04 -6.99
N SER A 261 26.83 -8.79 -6.55
CA SER A 261 26.20 -8.39 -5.30
C SER A 261 24.65 -8.56 -5.35
N ALA A 262 24.06 -8.32 -6.51
CA ALA A 262 22.63 -8.46 -6.74
C ALA A 262 22.12 -9.92 -6.65
N LEU A 263 22.99 -10.89 -6.95
CA LEU A 263 22.67 -12.32 -6.84
C LEU A 263 22.86 -12.89 -5.43
N SER A 264 23.33 -12.07 -4.47
CA SER A 264 23.38 -12.49 -3.06
C SER A 264 22.07 -13.17 -2.62
N PRO A 265 22.13 -14.27 -1.81
CA PRO A 265 23.31 -14.79 -1.07
C PRO A 265 24.19 -15.80 -1.83
N ALA A 266 23.93 -16.05 -3.12
CA ALA A 266 24.72 -17.00 -3.89
C ALA A 266 26.17 -16.51 -4.13
N LYS A 267 27.12 -17.43 -4.11
CA LYS A 267 28.53 -17.17 -4.47
C LYS A 267 28.69 -17.38 -5.97
N ILE A 268 29.17 -16.35 -6.66
CA ILE A 268 29.36 -16.35 -8.10
C ILE A 268 30.81 -16.57 -8.44
N THR A 269 31.10 -17.50 -9.36
CA THR A 269 32.47 -17.82 -9.81
C THR A 269 32.94 -16.83 -10.88
N SER A 270 32.15 -16.62 -11.90
CA SER A 270 32.45 -15.66 -12.98
C SER A 270 31.19 -15.04 -13.60
N VAL A 271 31.35 -13.87 -14.21
CA VAL A 271 30.31 -13.19 -14.95
C VAL A 271 30.88 -12.71 -16.29
N GLU A 272 30.20 -13.03 -17.36
CA GLU A 272 30.49 -12.58 -18.72
C GLU A 272 29.28 -11.77 -19.25
N PHE A 273 29.54 -10.58 -19.76
CA PHE A 273 28.48 -9.71 -20.34
C PHE A 273 28.47 -9.77 -21.84
N GLU A 274 27.30 -9.88 -22.37
CA GLU A 274 27.00 -9.69 -23.79
C GLU A 274 26.20 -8.39 -23.96
N GLU A 275 26.91 -7.29 -24.22
CA GLU A 275 26.31 -5.96 -24.26
C GLU A 275 25.28 -5.79 -25.39
N ALA A 276 25.46 -6.52 -26.50
CA ALA A 276 24.55 -6.45 -27.66
C ALA A 276 23.13 -6.91 -27.31
N THR A 277 23.02 -7.95 -26.50
CA THR A 277 21.75 -8.57 -26.07
C THR A 277 21.32 -8.13 -24.67
N LYS A 278 22.18 -7.42 -23.93
CA LYS A 278 22.05 -7.11 -22.50
C LYS A 278 21.87 -8.36 -21.66
N THR A 279 22.59 -9.43 -21.99
CA THR A 279 22.59 -10.69 -21.30
C THR A 279 23.87 -10.84 -20.47
N ALA A 280 23.76 -11.39 -19.27
CA ALA A 280 24.87 -11.72 -18.42
C ALA A 280 24.88 -13.24 -18.16
N LYS A 281 25.95 -13.91 -18.61
CA LYS A 281 26.19 -15.32 -18.31
C LYS A 281 26.91 -15.42 -16.99
N VAL A 282 26.23 -16.02 -16.01
CA VAL A 282 26.72 -16.13 -14.63
C VAL A 282 27.05 -17.56 -14.32
N THR A 283 28.33 -17.83 -14.06
CA THR A 283 28.80 -19.17 -13.72
C THR A 283 28.79 -19.36 -12.21
N VAL A 284 28.17 -20.43 -11.77
CA VAL A 284 28.06 -20.78 -10.35
C VAL A 284 28.38 -22.25 -10.14
N GLU A 285 28.87 -22.61 -8.96
CA GLU A 285 28.98 -24.01 -8.54
C GLU A 285 27.57 -24.62 -8.44
N GLU A 286 27.45 -25.92 -8.67
CA GLU A 286 26.17 -26.66 -8.59
C GLU A 286 25.49 -26.46 -7.23
N SER A 287 26.24 -26.40 -6.14
CA SER A 287 25.77 -26.15 -4.77
C SER A 287 25.14 -24.75 -4.60
N GLN A 288 25.58 -23.77 -5.40
CA GLN A 288 25.14 -22.37 -5.32
C GLN A 288 23.97 -22.03 -6.27
N ALA A 289 23.75 -22.86 -7.29
CA ALA A 289 22.74 -22.61 -8.29
C ALA A 289 21.31 -22.47 -7.72
N PRO A 290 20.86 -23.30 -6.74
CA PRO A 290 19.55 -23.12 -6.12
C PRO A 290 19.41 -21.77 -5.38
N LEU A 291 20.52 -21.26 -4.81
CA LEU A 291 20.53 -19.96 -4.13
C LEU A 291 20.52 -18.80 -5.14
N ALA A 292 21.25 -18.94 -6.25
CA ALA A 292 21.28 -17.93 -7.32
C ALA A 292 19.91 -17.79 -8.00
N ILE A 293 19.27 -18.90 -8.31
CA ILE A 293 17.93 -18.94 -8.94
C ILE A 293 16.87 -18.49 -7.92
N GLY A 294 16.94 -19.04 -6.71
CA GLY A 294 15.93 -18.84 -5.67
C GLY A 294 14.65 -19.64 -5.93
N ARG A 295 13.75 -19.63 -4.95
CA ARG A 295 12.43 -20.28 -5.07
C ARG A 295 11.65 -19.63 -6.23
N ASN A 296 11.14 -20.46 -7.14
CA ASN A 296 10.40 -20.02 -8.33
C ASN A 296 11.16 -18.98 -9.20
N GLY A 297 12.49 -18.95 -9.14
CA GLY A 297 13.28 -17.98 -9.91
C GLY A 297 13.26 -16.56 -9.35
N VAL A 298 12.70 -16.31 -8.17
CA VAL A 298 12.52 -14.96 -7.63
C VAL A 298 13.84 -14.23 -7.47
N ASN A 299 14.92 -14.91 -7.01
CA ASN A 299 16.20 -14.24 -6.77
C ASN A 299 16.83 -13.76 -8.08
N VAL A 300 16.91 -14.62 -9.10
CA VAL A 300 17.48 -14.26 -10.40
C VAL A 300 16.63 -13.20 -11.12
N ASN A 301 15.30 -13.31 -11.05
CA ASN A 301 14.40 -12.32 -11.66
C ASN A 301 14.55 -10.93 -11.03
N LEU A 302 14.65 -10.87 -9.69
CA LEU A 302 14.91 -9.60 -9.00
C LEU A 302 16.29 -9.04 -9.30
N ALA A 303 17.33 -9.89 -9.37
CA ALA A 303 18.67 -9.47 -9.75
C ALA A 303 18.72 -8.94 -11.19
N SER A 304 18.00 -9.59 -12.11
CA SER A 304 17.84 -9.14 -13.49
C SER A 304 17.16 -7.78 -13.56
N LYS A 305 16.00 -7.62 -12.91
CA LYS A 305 15.30 -6.33 -12.84
C LYS A 305 16.15 -5.24 -12.19
N LEU A 306 16.95 -5.58 -11.18
CA LEU A 306 17.79 -4.63 -10.45
C LEU A 306 18.96 -4.16 -11.30
N SER A 307 19.70 -5.10 -11.92
CA SER A 307 20.89 -4.82 -12.76
C SER A 307 20.56 -4.30 -14.14
N GLY A 308 19.38 -4.68 -14.68
CA GLY A 308 18.97 -4.36 -16.04
C GLY A 308 19.54 -5.26 -17.13
N TYR A 309 20.12 -6.41 -16.72
CA TYR A 309 20.60 -7.47 -17.59
C TYR A 309 19.74 -8.72 -17.46
N GLU A 310 19.50 -9.42 -18.55
CA GLU A 310 18.94 -10.78 -18.50
C GLU A 310 20.03 -11.74 -18.01
N ILE A 311 19.73 -12.56 -17.01
CA ILE A 311 20.74 -13.38 -16.31
C ILE A 311 20.53 -14.85 -16.68
N ASP A 312 21.56 -15.43 -17.35
CA ASP A 312 21.66 -16.86 -17.62
C ASP A 312 22.60 -17.52 -16.61
N ILE A 313 22.10 -18.51 -15.87
CA ILE A 313 22.87 -19.22 -14.84
C ILE A 313 23.44 -20.50 -15.46
N ILE A 314 24.77 -20.59 -15.51
CA ILE A 314 25.54 -21.75 -15.96
C ILE A 314 26.12 -22.45 -14.74
N GLN A 315 25.81 -23.73 -14.60
CA GLN A 315 26.34 -24.55 -13.50
C GLN A 315 27.64 -25.26 -13.93
N ILE A 316 28.64 -25.19 -13.08
CA ILE A 316 29.84 -26.00 -13.22
C ILE A 316 29.89 -27.05 -12.12
N ALA A 317 30.24 -28.30 -12.49
CA ALA A 317 30.49 -29.34 -11.52
C ALA A 317 31.66 -28.95 -10.63
N GLN A 318 31.62 -29.32 -9.36
CA GLN A 318 32.73 -29.09 -8.43
C GLN A 318 33.90 -29.96 -8.87
N GLU A 319 34.92 -29.37 -9.48
CA GLU A 319 36.21 -30.06 -9.67
C GLU A 319 36.92 -30.12 -8.31
N GLY A 320 36.95 -31.30 -7.69
CA GLY A 320 37.82 -31.53 -6.55
C GLY A 320 37.18 -32.19 -5.32
N ALA A 321 36.65 -33.42 -5.49
CA ALA A 321 36.57 -34.36 -4.37
C ALA A 321 36.66 -35.80 -4.87
N SER A 322 37.78 -36.10 -5.58
CA SER A 322 38.19 -37.44 -5.86
C SER A 322 39.68 -37.43 -5.92
N GLU A 323 40.30 -37.70 -4.77
CA GLU A 323 41.59 -38.40 -4.60
C GLU A 323 41.99 -38.25 -3.14
N GLU A 324 41.65 -39.31 -2.37
CA GLU A 324 42.49 -39.89 -1.31
C GLU A 324 41.63 -40.83 -0.45
N SER A 325 41.54 -42.07 -0.83
CA SER A 325 41.65 -43.20 0.09
C SER A 325 41.56 -44.52 -0.67
N GLU A 326 42.63 -44.84 -1.42
CA GLU A 326 43.03 -46.23 -1.56
C GLU A 326 44.22 -46.44 -0.64
N THR A 327 44.02 -47.15 0.45
CA THR A 327 45.04 -47.92 1.13
C THR A 327 44.48 -49.31 1.43
N PRO A 328 45.27 -50.38 1.18
CA PRO A 328 44.74 -51.73 1.08
C PRO A 328 44.57 -52.40 2.42
N ALA A 329 43.66 -53.36 2.40
CA ALA A 329 43.46 -54.34 3.47
C ALA A 329 44.70 -55.11 3.83
N THR A 330 44.97 -55.32 5.11
CA THR A 330 45.67 -56.45 5.64
C THR A 330 44.94 -57.01 6.85
N ASP A 331 44.73 -58.32 6.71
CA ASP A 331 44.15 -59.23 7.69
C ASP A 331 44.95 -59.24 9.04
N ALA A 332 44.17 -59.43 10.12
CA ALA A 332 44.50 -60.37 11.21
C ALA A 332 43.39 -60.38 12.26
N GLU A 333 42.73 -61.42 12.25
CA GLU A 333 42.25 -62.40 13.23
C GLU A 333 42.32 -62.10 14.75
N SER A 334 41.18 -62.58 15.31
CA SER A 334 40.96 -63.26 16.61
C SER A 334 40.80 -62.42 17.87
N SER A 335 39.77 -62.59 18.51
CA SER A 335 39.24 -63.51 19.54
C SER A 335 38.57 -62.74 20.69
N GLU A 336 37.32 -63.12 20.96
CA GLU A 336 36.83 -63.62 22.26
C GLU A 336 36.79 -62.62 23.44
N THR A 337 35.78 -62.36 24.09
CA THR A 337 34.77 -63.05 24.88
C THR A 337 34.00 -62.03 25.75
N ALA A 338 32.74 -62.22 25.81
CA ALA A 338 31.82 -62.31 26.97
C ALA A 338 31.91 -61.23 28.08
N GLU A 339 30.90 -60.72 28.54
CA GLU A 339 29.79 -61.12 29.41
C GLU A 339 29.19 -59.93 30.11
N ALA A 340 27.93 -59.76 29.94
CA ALA A 340 26.85 -59.69 30.90
C ALA A 340 26.86 -58.63 32.01
N ALA A 341 25.87 -57.89 32.10
CA ALA A 341 24.79 -57.87 33.09
C ALA A 341 24.19 -56.49 33.27
N ALA A 342 22.93 -56.38 32.96
CA ALA A 342 22.01 -55.54 33.68
C ALA A 342 21.69 -56.25 35.03
N PRO A 343 20.94 -55.72 36.01
CA PRO A 343 19.77 -54.88 35.84
C PRO A 343 19.48 -53.87 36.99
N ALA A 344 18.32 -53.22 36.82
CA ALA A 344 17.28 -52.82 37.80
C ALA A 344 17.65 -51.83 38.91
N ASP A 345 16.86 -50.95 39.14
CA ASP A 345 15.47 -50.75 39.66
C ASP A 345 15.58 -49.70 40.75
N ASP A 346 14.79 -48.83 40.96
CA ASP A 346 13.55 -48.74 41.70
C ASP A 346 13.23 -47.29 42.13
N THR A 347 12.06 -46.95 41.87
CA THR A 347 11.03 -46.31 42.68
C THR A 347 11.21 -44.95 43.34
N ALA A 348 10.21 -44.25 43.05
CA ALA A 348 9.15 -43.67 43.90
C ALA A 348 9.36 -42.23 44.38
N ALA A 349 8.55 -41.37 43.96
CA ALA A 349 7.22 -40.99 44.47
C ALA A 349 7.23 -39.86 45.49
N SER A 350 6.22 -39.07 45.29
CA SER A 350 5.53 -38.18 46.25
C SER A 350 6.13 -36.78 46.41
N ASP A 351 5.41 -35.80 46.49
CA ASP A 351 4.00 -35.42 46.63
C ASP A 351 3.97 -33.98 47.13
N SER A 352 2.94 -33.30 46.77
CA SER A 352 2.26 -32.21 47.46
C SER A 352 2.81 -30.78 47.51
N SER A 353 1.99 -29.97 46.95
CA SER A 353 1.28 -28.79 47.52
C SER A 353 2.08 -27.56 47.95
N GLU A 354 1.85 -26.46 47.28
CA GLU A 354 0.93 -25.36 47.67
C GLU A 354 0.79 -24.39 46.49
#